data_d932be0da413d7afdd5dc3145c52985f
#
_entry.id   d932be0da413d7afdd5dc3145c52985f
#
_cell.length_a   1.000
_cell.length_b   1.000
_cell.length_c   1.000
_cell.angle_alpha   90.00
_cell.angle_beta   90.00
_cell.angle_gamma   90.00
#
_symmetry.space_group_name_H-M   'P 1'
#
loop_
_entity.id
_entity.type
_entity.pdbx_description
1 polymer ?
#
loop_
_entity_poly.entity_id
_entity_poly.type
_entity_poly.pdbx_seq_one_letter_code
_entity_poly.pdbx_strand_id
1 'polypeptide(L)'
;MRIALAQTNILWEDKQANLVRVEEFVVASDAEIVLFPEMSLTGFSMHTDVTAEICQPDAEVQSRAQTGSTPDMTNLPTTGWTIEQVAALARRHHKIIGIGWVKKTEPLCENHYSIVTPDGKIAMDYAKIHPFSYGEEHAHFRGGEKLC
;
A
#
# COMPACT_ATOMS: atom_id res chain seq x y z
N MET A 1 6.16 -23.04 -4.43
CA MET A 1 5.73 -21.64 -4.34
C MET A 1 4.78 -21.36 -5.49
N ARG A 2 3.56 -20.92 -5.19
CA ARG A 2 2.54 -20.52 -6.17
C ARG A 2 2.27 -19.02 -6.03
N ILE A 3 2.13 -18.34 -7.17
CA ILE A 3 1.87 -16.90 -7.24
C ILE A 3 0.55 -16.71 -7.99
N ALA A 4 -0.37 -15.96 -7.42
CA ALA A 4 -1.59 -15.50 -8.08
C ALA A 4 -1.46 -14.03 -8.46
N LEU A 5 -1.75 -13.72 -9.71
CA LEU A 5 -1.88 -12.35 -10.19
C LEU A 5 -3.37 -12.01 -10.23
N ALA A 6 -3.79 -11.11 -9.38
CA ALA A 6 -5.18 -10.71 -9.28
C ALA A 6 -5.54 -9.73 -10.39
N GLN A 7 -6.57 -10.04 -11.16
CA GLN A 7 -7.17 -9.13 -12.12
C GLN A 7 -8.59 -8.82 -11.64
N THR A 8 -8.72 -7.70 -10.92
CA THR A 8 -9.96 -7.31 -10.25
C THR A 8 -10.73 -6.25 -11.03
N ASN A 9 -12.04 -6.30 -10.96
CA ASN A 9 -12.90 -5.22 -11.45
C ASN A 9 -12.99 -4.15 -10.35
N ILE A 10 -12.06 -3.19 -10.37
CA ILE A 10 -11.94 -2.15 -9.35
C ILE A 10 -13.17 -1.22 -9.39
N LEU A 11 -13.80 -1.02 -8.24
CA LEU A 11 -14.80 0.04 -8.05
C LEU A 11 -14.09 1.38 -7.87
N TRP A 12 -14.44 2.32 -8.73
CA TRP A 12 -13.77 3.63 -8.80
C TRP A 12 -13.84 4.37 -7.45
N GLU A 13 -12.69 4.67 -6.87
CA GLU A 13 -12.49 5.42 -5.62
C GLU A 13 -13.18 4.83 -4.36
N ASP A 14 -13.68 3.59 -4.43
CA ASP A 14 -14.33 2.92 -3.30
C ASP A 14 -13.37 1.93 -2.62
N LYS A 15 -12.52 2.46 -1.74
CA LYS A 15 -11.51 1.66 -1.02
C LYS A 15 -12.11 0.51 -0.20
N GLN A 16 -13.25 0.77 0.45
CA GLN A 16 -13.88 -0.22 1.33
C GLN A 16 -14.41 -1.41 0.54
N ALA A 17 -15.17 -1.15 -0.53
CA ALA A 17 -15.71 -2.21 -1.37
C ALA A 17 -14.58 -2.97 -2.12
N ASN A 18 -13.52 -2.28 -2.54
CA ASN A 18 -12.37 -2.94 -3.16
C ASN A 18 -11.58 -3.78 -2.16
N LEU A 19 -11.46 -3.37 -0.89
CA LEU A 19 -10.81 -4.17 0.14
C LEU A 19 -11.56 -5.50 0.38
N VAL A 20 -12.90 -5.49 0.38
CA VAL A 20 -13.70 -6.72 0.46
C VAL A 20 -13.35 -7.66 -0.68
N ARG A 21 -13.25 -7.15 -1.91
CA ARG A 21 -12.85 -7.96 -3.08
C ARG A 21 -11.42 -8.49 -2.97
N VAL A 22 -10.51 -7.70 -2.42
CA VAL A 22 -9.15 -8.14 -2.13
C VAL A 22 -9.18 -9.33 -1.15
N GLU A 23 -9.94 -9.25 -0.07
CA GLU A 23 -10.06 -10.34 0.89
C GLU A 23 -10.70 -11.59 0.26
N GLU A 24 -11.79 -11.44 -0.49
CA GLU A 24 -12.43 -12.55 -1.24
C GLU A 24 -11.42 -13.26 -2.15
N PHE A 25 -10.60 -12.51 -2.89
CA PHE A 25 -9.58 -13.06 -3.77
C PHE A 25 -8.46 -13.78 -2.99
N VAL A 26 -8.00 -13.19 -1.89
CA VAL A 26 -7.00 -13.78 -1.02
C VAL A 26 -7.49 -15.09 -0.42
N VAL A 27 -8.76 -15.15 0.03
CA VAL A 27 -9.39 -16.35 0.57
C VAL A 27 -9.55 -17.45 -0.48
N ALA A 28 -10.03 -17.08 -1.68
CA ALA A 28 -10.28 -18.05 -2.75
C ALA A 28 -9.00 -18.62 -3.39
N SER A 29 -7.89 -17.90 -3.31
CA SER A 29 -6.62 -18.32 -3.90
C SER A 29 -5.94 -19.41 -3.06
N ASP A 30 -5.37 -20.42 -3.69
CA ASP A 30 -4.50 -21.43 -3.07
C ASP A 30 -3.00 -21.06 -3.17
N ALA A 31 -2.68 -19.86 -3.68
CA ALA A 31 -1.32 -19.35 -3.80
C ALA A 31 -0.77 -18.84 -2.47
N GLU A 32 0.55 -18.92 -2.32
CA GLU A 32 1.28 -18.39 -1.17
C GLU A 32 1.53 -16.87 -1.30
N ILE A 33 1.57 -16.38 -2.55
CA ILE A 33 1.76 -14.97 -2.90
C ILE A 33 0.60 -14.53 -3.76
N VAL A 34 -0.05 -13.42 -3.38
CA VAL A 34 -1.13 -12.80 -4.15
C VAL A 34 -0.75 -11.36 -4.46
N LEU A 35 -0.68 -11.02 -5.74
CA LEU A 35 -0.29 -9.70 -6.22
C LEU A 35 -1.48 -9.01 -6.87
N PHE A 36 -1.83 -7.85 -6.36
CA PHE A 36 -2.88 -6.98 -6.87
C PHE A 36 -2.29 -5.89 -7.78
N PRO A 37 -3.07 -5.27 -8.67
CA PRO A 37 -2.56 -4.25 -9.58
C PRO A 37 -2.21 -2.93 -8.89
N GLU A 38 -1.65 -2.01 -9.68
CA GLU A 38 -1.45 -0.61 -9.33
C GLU A 38 -2.76 0.03 -8.85
N MET A 39 -2.71 0.87 -7.78
CA MET A 39 -3.88 1.56 -7.21
C MET A 39 -5.10 0.66 -7.00
N SER A 40 -4.87 -0.52 -6.44
CA SER A 40 -5.85 -1.63 -6.37
C SER A 40 -7.14 -1.29 -5.67
N LEU A 41 -7.11 -0.36 -4.71
CA LEU A 41 -8.29 -0.01 -3.92
C LEU A 41 -9.02 1.23 -4.43
N THR A 42 -8.44 1.97 -5.37
CA THR A 42 -8.99 3.25 -5.83
C THR A 42 -9.26 3.31 -7.33
N GLY A 43 -8.60 2.46 -8.11
CA GLY A 43 -8.42 2.68 -9.53
C GLY A 43 -7.38 3.78 -9.80
N PHE A 44 -6.99 3.92 -11.05
CA PHE A 44 -5.98 4.90 -11.49
C PHE A 44 -6.58 6.32 -11.51
N SER A 45 -6.92 6.83 -10.31
CA SER A 45 -7.55 8.14 -10.12
C SER A 45 -6.52 9.24 -9.84
N MET A 46 -6.75 10.41 -10.43
CA MET A 46 -5.98 11.63 -10.16
C MET A 46 -6.60 12.46 -9.02
N HIS A 47 -7.71 12.04 -8.42
CA HIS A 47 -8.34 12.70 -7.28
C HIS A 47 -7.58 12.35 -5.97
N THR A 48 -6.36 12.87 -5.84
CA THR A 48 -5.48 12.57 -4.71
C THR A 48 -6.03 13.01 -3.36
N ASP A 49 -6.93 13.98 -3.32
CA ASP A 49 -7.62 14.40 -2.09
C ASP A 49 -8.53 13.31 -1.52
N VAL A 50 -9.03 12.41 -2.38
CA VAL A 50 -9.90 11.28 -2.01
C VAL A 50 -9.09 10.00 -1.82
N THR A 51 -8.07 9.78 -2.66
CA THR A 51 -7.37 8.50 -2.76
C THR A 51 -6.13 8.40 -1.90
N ALA A 52 -5.44 9.52 -1.64
CA ALA A 52 -4.17 9.50 -0.92
C ALA A 52 -4.35 9.31 0.59
N GLU A 53 -3.40 8.59 1.19
CA GLU A 53 -3.40 8.25 2.60
C GLU A 53 -2.28 8.96 3.34
N ILE A 54 -2.63 9.56 4.48
CA ILE A 54 -1.66 10.10 5.42
C ILE A 54 -1.07 8.94 6.19
N CYS A 55 0.24 8.76 6.11
CA CYS A 55 0.94 7.73 6.86
C CYS A 55 1.27 8.23 8.25
N GLN A 56 0.94 7.40 9.25
CA GLN A 56 1.31 7.65 10.64
C GLN A 56 2.42 6.70 11.08
N PRO A 57 3.27 7.07 12.04
CA PRO A 57 4.21 6.13 12.64
C PRO A 57 3.47 4.93 13.23
N ASP A 58 4.01 3.73 13.04
CA ASP A 58 3.44 2.50 13.60
C ASP A 58 3.19 2.62 15.10
N ALA A 59 2.13 1.98 15.59
CA ALA A 59 1.74 1.99 16.99
C ALA A 59 2.84 1.47 17.93
N GLU A 60 3.69 0.54 17.48
CA GLU A 60 4.87 0.08 18.23
C GLU A 60 5.92 1.17 18.41
N VAL A 61 6.07 2.05 17.41
CA VAL A 61 6.99 3.18 17.47
C VAL A 61 6.44 4.27 18.40
N GLN A 62 5.13 4.52 18.37
CA GLN A 62 4.48 5.46 19.30
C GLN A 62 4.63 4.99 20.75
N SER A 63 4.51 3.69 21.01
CA SER A 63 4.71 3.08 22.33
C SER A 63 6.15 3.25 22.84
N ARG A 64 7.16 3.09 21.97
CA ARG A 64 8.59 3.28 22.32
C ARG A 64 8.95 4.75 22.55
N ALA A 65 8.34 5.68 21.83
CA ALA A 65 8.54 7.10 22.05
C ALA A 65 8.03 7.55 23.42
N GLN A 66 6.99 6.92 23.95
CA GLN A 66 6.48 7.19 25.31
C GLN A 66 7.36 6.64 26.43
N THR A 67 8.26 5.70 26.16
CA THR A 67 9.19 5.09 27.14
C THR A 67 10.57 5.77 27.21
N GLY A 68 10.75 6.96 26.59
CA GLY A 68 11.93 7.82 26.77
C GLY A 68 13.15 7.47 25.92
N SER A 69 13.05 6.48 25.02
CA SER A 69 14.04 6.29 23.95
C SER A 69 13.65 7.16 22.77
N THR A 70 14.44 8.19 22.44
CA THR A 70 14.25 8.97 21.21
C THR A 70 14.52 8.07 20.00
N PRO A 71 13.48 7.58 19.28
CA PRO A 71 13.72 6.85 18.05
C PRO A 71 14.25 7.82 16.99
N ASP A 72 15.14 7.33 16.16
CA ASP A 72 15.57 8.07 14.97
C ASP A 72 14.36 8.27 14.06
N MET A 73 13.80 9.49 14.07
CA MET A 73 12.58 9.86 13.34
C MET A 73 12.75 9.84 11.82
N THR A 74 13.96 9.62 11.31
CA THR A 74 14.26 9.64 9.86
C THR A 74 13.94 8.33 9.14
N ASN A 75 13.73 7.22 9.88
CA ASN A 75 13.53 5.87 9.32
C ASN A 75 12.33 5.12 9.94
N LEU A 76 11.34 5.82 10.46
CA LEU A 76 10.16 5.17 11.01
C LEU A 76 9.30 4.55 9.89
N PRO A 77 8.93 3.28 10.01
CA PRO A 77 7.92 2.72 9.13
C PRO A 77 6.61 3.47 9.35
N THR A 78 6.18 4.19 8.33
CA THR A 78 4.90 4.91 8.33
C THR A 78 3.93 4.13 7.49
N THR A 79 2.81 3.72 8.06
CA THR A 79 1.78 2.95 7.37
C THR A 79 0.54 3.79 7.12
N GLY A 80 -0.02 3.67 5.91
CA GLY A 80 -1.34 4.16 5.58
C GLY A 80 -2.41 3.10 5.89
N TRP A 81 -3.67 3.50 5.85
CA TRP A 81 -4.81 2.62 6.11
C TRP A 81 -4.79 1.36 5.24
N THR A 82 -4.47 1.46 3.94
CA THR A 82 -4.36 0.30 3.04
C THR A 82 -3.37 -0.73 3.58
N ILE A 83 -2.19 -0.30 4.00
CA ILE A 83 -1.15 -1.21 4.49
C ILE A 83 -1.56 -1.86 5.81
N GLU A 84 -2.23 -1.14 6.71
CA GLU A 84 -2.76 -1.71 7.95
C GLU A 84 -3.78 -2.82 7.68
N GLN A 85 -4.73 -2.60 6.75
CA GLN A 85 -5.72 -3.59 6.36
C GLN A 85 -5.07 -4.81 5.70
N VAL A 86 -4.16 -4.58 4.75
CA VAL A 86 -3.45 -5.65 4.06
C VAL A 86 -2.55 -6.45 5.01
N ALA A 87 -1.92 -5.80 5.98
CA ALA A 87 -1.14 -6.49 7.02
C ALA A 87 -2.02 -7.40 7.90
N ALA A 88 -3.23 -6.96 8.21
CA ALA A 88 -4.21 -7.79 8.92
C ALA A 88 -4.64 -9.01 8.09
N LEU A 89 -4.89 -8.82 6.79
CA LEU A 89 -5.23 -9.92 5.86
C LEU A 89 -4.05 -10.90 5.70
N ALA A 90 -2.83 -10.39 5.52
CA ALA A 90 -1.62 -11.20 5.38
C ALA A 90 -1.40 -12.12 6.59
N ARG A 91 -1.56 -11.56 7.81
CA ARG A 91 -1.50 -12.35 9.06
C ARG A 91 -2.61 -13.37 9.17
N ARG A 92 -3.87 -12.98 8.90
CA ARG A 92 -5.05 -13.85 9.02
C ARG A 92 -4.98 -15.06 8.09
N HIS A 93 -4.51 -14.83 6.86
CA HIS A 93 -4.51 -15.87 5.82
C HIS A 93 -3.13 -16.50 5.56
N HIS A 94 -2.10 -16.08 6.32
CA HIS A 94 -0.72 -16.57 6.20
C HIS A 94 -0.17 -16.47 4.77
N LYS A 95 -0.42 -15.34 4.10
CA LYS A 95 -0.01 -15.08 2.71
C LYS A 95 0.85 -13.84 2.57
N ILE A 96 1.69 -13.84 1.54
CA ILE A 96 2.37 -12.64 1.07
C ILE A 96 1.39 -11.91 0.15
N ILE A 97 1.18 -10.62 0.39
CA ILE A 97 0.25 -9.79 -0.40
C ILE A 97 1.00 -8.58 -0.96
N GLY A 98 0.92 -8.41 -2.30
CA GLY A 98 1.39 -7.21 -3.00
C GLY A 98 0.21 -6.32 -3.35
N ILE A 99 0.31 -5.03 -3.06
CA ILE A 99 -0.79 -4.07 -3.21
C ILE A 99 -0.31 -2.70 -3.68
N GLY A 100 -1.03 -2.11 -4.66
CA GLY A 100 -0.83 -0.73 -5.10
C GLY A 100 -1.72 0.25 -4.33
N TRP A 101 -1.17 1.38 -3.89
CA TRP A 101 -1.86 2.38 -3.08
C TRP A 101 -1.26 3.78 -3.26
N VAL A 102 -1.92 4.82 -2.75
CA VAL A 102 -1.52 6.22 -2.89
C VAL A 102 -1.13 6.80 -1.54
N LYS A 103 0.09 7.31 -1.45
CA LYS A 103 0.62 7.96 -0.26
C LYS A 103 0.54 9.48 -0.40
N LYS A 104 0.00 10.14 0.63
CA LYS A 104 0.01 11.60 0.73
C LYS A 104 1.41 12.09 1.05
N THR A 105 1.95 12.94 0.19
CA THR A 105 3.20 13.68 0.39
C THR A 105 3.01 15.11 -0.10
N GLU A 106 3.96 16.01 0.15
CA GLU A 106 3.92 17.39 -0.30
C GLU A 106 5.09 17.66 -1.26
N PRO A 107 4.91 18.44 -2.32
CA PRO A 107 3.66 19.08 -2.78
C PRO A 107 2.75 18.15 -3.59
N LEU A 108 3.22 16.98 -4.03
CA LEU A 108 2.50 15.98 -4.82
C LEU A 108 2.49 14.65 -4.09
N CYS A 109 1.50 13.79 -4.38
CA CYS A 109 1.40 12.45 -3.81
C CYS A 109 2.42 11.47 -4.43
N GLU A 110 2.53 10.28 -3.88
CA GLU A 110 3.33 9.17 -4.42
C GLU A 110 2.45 7.96 -4.70
N ASN A 111 2.71 7.29 -5.83
CA ASN A 111 2.09 6.05 -6.22
C ASN A 111 2.97 4.89 -5.75
N HIS A 112 2.52 4.17 -4.73
CA HIS A 112 3.27 3.13 -4.05
C HIS A 112 2.83 1.72 -4.44
N TYR A 113 3.76 0.79 -4.39
CA TYR A 113 3.51 -0.64 -4.40
C TYR A 113 4.26 -1.29 -3.25
N SER A 114 3.52 -1.98 -2.37
CA SER A 114 4.10 -2.61 -1.18
C SER A 114 3.89 -4.12 -1.21
N ILE A 115 4.88 -4.86 -0.70
CA ILE A 115 4.79 -6.30 -0.42
C ILE A 115 4.73 -6.49 1.09
N VAL A 116 3.68 -7.16 1.55
CA VAL A 116 3.44 -7.45 2.96
C VAL A 116 3.58 -8.95 3.22
N THR A 117 4.37 -9.31 4.22
CA THR A 117 4.67 -10.69 4.61
C THR A 117 3.59 -11.28 5.53
N PRO A 118 3.54 -12.64 5.72
CA PRO A 118 2.54 -13.30 6.57
C PRO A 118 2.55 -12.88 8.04
N ASP A 119 3.65 -12.30 8.54
CA ASP A 119 3.73 -11.70 9.87
C ASP A 119 3.26 -10.23 9.89
N GLY A 120 2.78 -9.72 8.74
CA GLY A 120 2.22 -8.38 8.58
C GLY A 120 3.26 -7.27 8.49
N LYS A 121 4.53 -7.61 8.21
CA LYS A 121 5.59 -6.62 8.00
C LYS A 121 5.69 -6.24 6.52
N ILE A 122 6.09 -5.02 6.26
CA ILE A 122 6.41 -4.55 4.92
C ILE A 122 7.80 -5.11 4.55
N ALA A 123 7.84 -6.00 3.54
CA ALA A 123 9.09 -6.53 2.98
C ALA A 123 9.66 -5.60 1.89
N MET A 124 8.80 -4.88 1.19
CA MET A 124 9.16 -3.95 0.13
C MET A 124 8.13 -2.82 0.08
N ASP A 125 8.59 -1.60 -0.09
CA ASP A 125 7.77 -0.43 -0.37
C ASP A 125 8.45 0.41 -1.47
N TYR A 126 7.81 0.46 -2.64
CA TYR A 126 8.32 1.09 -3.84
C TYR A 126 7.43 2.24 -4.26
N ALA A 127 8.00 3.44 -4.37
CA ALA A 127 7.34 4.58 -5.02
C ALA A 127 7.66 4.55 -6.51
N LYS A 128 6.64 4.60 -7.36
CA LYS A 128 6.76 4.61 -8.81
C LYS A 128 7.66 5.76 -9.28
N ILE A 129 8.76 5.43 -9.97
CA ILE A 129 9.79 6.41 -10.38
C ILE A 129 9.31 7.25 -11.57
N HIS A 130 8.57 6.64 -12.51
CA HIS A 130 8.14 7.29 -13.75
C HIS A 130 6.61 7.43 -13.79
N PRO A 131 6.03 8.56 -13.29
CA PRO A 131 4.62 8.85 -13.48
C PRO A 131 4.23 8.86 -14.96
N PHE A 132 3.03 8.37 -15.28
CA PHE A 132 2.54 8.24 -16.65
C PHE A 132 2.08 9.60 -17.20
N SER A 133 2.94 10.26 -17.97
CA SER A 133 2.71 11.62 -18.47
C SER A 133 1.46 11.76 -19.35
N TYR A 134 1.11 10.71 -20.11
CA TYR A 134 -0.05 10.70 -21.00
C TYR A 134 -1.39 10.75 -20.25
N GLY A 135 -1.42 10.27 -19.01
CA GLY A 135 -2.60 10.27 -18.12
C GLY A 135 -2.58 11.42 -17.11
N GLU A 136 -1.77 12.45 -17.32
CA GLU A 136 -1.60 13.61 -16.41
C GLU A 136 -1.13 13.23 -14.99
N GLU A 137 -0.71 11.98 -14.76
CA GLU A 137 -0.25 11.50 -13.45
C GLU A 137 0.84 12.41 -12.87
N HIS A 138 1.76 12.91 -13.72
CA HIS A 138 2.85 13.80 -13.31
C HIS A 138 2.40 15.14 -12.70
N ALA A 139 1.14 15.55 -12.93
CA ALA A 139 0.56 16.77 -12.32
C ALA A 139 0.08 16.51 -10.88
N HIS A 140 -0.15 15.26 -10.49
CA HIS A 140 -0.71 14.85 -9.21
C HIS A 140 0.26 14.02 -8.38
N PHE A 141 1.20 13.33 -9.04
CA PHE A 141 2.15 12.42 -8.41
C PHE A 141 3.59 12.79 -8.76
N ARG A 142 4.44 12.78 -7.76
CA ARG A 142 5.89 12.87 -7.97
C ARG A 142 6.49 11.47 -8.19
N GLY A 143 7.61 11.43 -8.90
CA GLY A 143 8.39 10.21 -9.05
C GLY A 143 9.13 9.84 -7.76
N GLY A 144 9.22 8.53 -7.50
CA GLY A 144 10.11 8.01 -6.47
C GLY A 144 11.59 8.14 -6.85
N GLU A 145 12.47 8.10 -5.85
CA GLU A 145 13.91 8.32 -6.04
C GLU A 145 14.74 7.04 -5.87
N LYS A 146 14.15 5.96 -5.39
CA LYS A 146 14.87 4.72 -5.02
C LYS A 146 14.34 3.51 -5.77
N LEU A 147 15.26 2.66 -6.20
CA LEU A 147 14.97 1.28 -6.58
C LEU A 147 14.85 0.40 -5.32
N CYS A 148 13.97 -0.63 -5.38
CA CYS A 148 13.85 -1.65 -4.34
C CYS A 148 14.59 -2.92 -4.75
#